data_9a561aced9366f886e93641e56dc3a99
#
_entry.id   9a561aced9366f886e93641e56dc3a99
#
_cell.length_a   1.000
_cell.length_b   1.000
_cell.length_c   1.000
_cell.angle_alpha   90.00
_cell.angle_beta   90.00
_cell.angle_gamma   90.00
#
_symmetry.space_group_name_H-M   'P 1'
#
loop_
_entity.id
_entity.type
_entity.pdbx_description
1 polymer ?
#
loop_
_entity_poly.entity_id
_entity_poly.type
_entity_poly.pdbx_seq_one_letter_code
_entity_poly.pdbx_strand_id
1 'polypeptide(L)'
;GRDLAARMAGAAFTYMIPNFSNPTGYLVTLEERQKLLDAARMSGTPLVEDDPYGALFYDGEPLPTLLELASTGKENLDDCPISHLGSLSKQLAPGMGVGWIVAAPQTIRMLSTARQASDMCSNGLAQRMAVSAMQTGLIEACHPRIIALYRARRNALYAAMARHIADYVRWEVPAGGMFVWANLLDTTVDVERLVDLGMQAGVLIGPGEPFGPLGSGPPAISPG
;
A
#
# COMPACT_ATOMS: atom_id res chain seq x y z
N GLY A 1 12.34 5.06 -18.50
CA GLY A 1 13.02 3.83 -18.04
C GLY A 1 14.47 4.04 -17.61
N ARG A 2 15.33 4.65 -18.45
CA ARG A 2 16.78 4.80 -18.15
C ARG A 2 17.08 5.64 -16.92
N ASP A 3 16.38 6.75 -16.71
CA ASP A 3 16.54 7.60 -15.53
C ASP A 3 16.14 6.85 -14.25
N LEU A 4 15.02 6.10 -14.29
CA LEU A 4 14.57 5.30 -13.15
C LEU A 4 15.57 4.18 -12.81
N ALA A 5 16.10 3.47 -13.82
CA ALA A 5 17.12 2.44 -13.61
C ALA A 5 18.42 3.03 -13.01
N ALA A 6 18.83 4.22 -13.47
CA ALA A 6 19.99 4.90 -12.90
C ALA A 6 19.80 5.27 -11.42
N ARG A 7 18.60 5.70 -11.05
CA ARG A 7 18.25 6.00 -9.65
C ARG A 7 18.16 4.77 -8.76
N MET A 8 17.79 3.61 -9.31
CA MET A 8 17.72 2.33 -8.61
C MET A 8 19.10 1.68 -8.46
N ALA A 9 20.03 1.97 -9.37
CA ALA A 9 21.34 1.32 -9.42
C ALA A 9 22.12 1.50 -8.09
N GLY A 10 22.65 0.40 -7.56
CA GLY A 10 23.40 0.38 -6.31
C GLY A 10 22.57 0.33 -5.04
N ALA A 11 21.25 0.43 -5.12
CA ALA A 11 20.37 0.19 -3.99
C ALA A 11 20.28 -1.32 -3.69
N ALA A 12 20.16 -1.69 -2.41
CA ALA A 12 19.96 -3.08 -2.02
C ALA A 12 18.62 -3.64 -2.52
N PHE A 13 17.59 -2.82 -2.53
CA PHE A 13 16.26 -3.08 -3.10
C PHE A 13 15.50 -1.76 -3.26
N THR A 14 14.42 -1.79 -4.03
CA THR A 14 13.43 -0.70 -4.12
C THR A 14 12.13 -1.18 -3.50
N TYR A 15 11.62 -0.46 -2.50
CA TYR A 15 10.34 -0.74 -1.84
C TYR A 15 9.25 0.16 -2.38
N MET A 16 8.05 -0.39 -2.56
CA MET A 16 6.88 0.38 -2.97
C MET A 16 5.56 -0.29 -2.57
N ILE A 17 4.53 0.54 -2.44
CA ILE A 17 3.14 0.14 -2.29
C ILE A 17 2.42 0.53 -3.60
N PRO A 18 2.24 -0.40 -4.56
CA PRO A 18 1.72 -0.05 -5.89
C PRO A 18 0.21 0.18 -5.90
N ASN A 19 -0.53 -0.40 -4.95
CA ASN A 19 -1.97 -0.28 -4.85
C ASN A 19 -2.35 0.62 -3.68
N PHE A 20 -2.91 1.80 -3.98
CA PHE A 20 -3.46 2.73 -2.98
C PHE A 20 -2.48 3.06 -1.85
N SER A 21 -1.30 3.52 -2.25
CA SER A 21 -0.15 3.77 -1.38
C SER A 21 -0.54 4.54 -0.11
N ASN A 22 -0.01 4.11 1.03
CA ASN A 22 -0.06 4.85 2.28
C ASN A 22 1.07 5.91 2.28
N PRO A 23 0.76 7.22 2.42
CA PRO A 23 -0.55 7.80 2.76
C PRO A 23 -1.32 8.39 1.57
N THR A 24 -0.77 8.38 0.35
CA THR A 24 -1.25 9.19 -0.77
C THR A 24 -2.51 8.64 -1.46
N GLY A 25 -2.84 7.36 -1.24
CA GLY A 25 -3.90 6.68 -1.99
C GLY A 25 -3.56 6.43 -3.47
N TYR A 26 -2.30 6.71 -3.88
CA TYR A 26 -1.88 6.59 -5.28
C TYR A 26 -1.93 5.14 -5.76
N LEU A 27 -2.46 4.94 -6.96
CA LEU A 27 -2.49 3.67 -7.68
C LEU A 27 -1.48 3.74 -8.83
N VAL A 28 -0.44 2.91 -8.76
CA VAL A 28 0.56 2.80 -9.83
C VAL A 28 -0.10 2.17 -11.06
N THR A 29 -0.11 2.91 -12.16
CA THR A 29 -0.73 2.48 -13.43
C THR A 29 -0.02 1.28 -14.05
N LEU A 30 -0.69 0.56 -14.94
CA LEU A 30 -0.09 -0.59 -15.62
C LEU A 30 1.17 -0.20 -16.40
N GLU A 31 1.16 0.95 -17.05
CA GLU A 31 2.33 1.47 -17.77
C GLU A 31 3.52 1.75 -16.82
N GLU A 32 3.25 2.34 -15.67
CA GLU A 32 4.28 2.59 -14.66
C GLU A 32 4.82 1.30 -14.05
N ARG A 33 3.97 0.29 -13.81
CA ARG A 33 4.40 -1.04 -13.37
C ARG A 33 5.37 -1.67 -14.37
N GLN A 34 5.08 -1.58 -15.65
CA GLN A 34 5.98 -2.07 -16.68
C GLN A 34 7.32 -1.32 -16.71
N LYS A 35 7.29 0.02 -16.60
CA LYS A 35 8.51 0.84 -16.51
C LYS A 35 9.37 0.50 -15.29
N LEU A 36 8.73 0.20 -14.15
CA LEU A 36 9.41 -0.23 -12.92
C LEU A 36 10.09 -1.58 -13.11
N LEU A 37 9.40 -2.56 -13.71
CA LEU A 37 9.96 -3.88 -14.00
C LEU A 37 11.17 -3.79 -14.96
N ASP A 38 11.05 -2.97 -16.01
CA ASP A 38 12.14 -2.77 -16.95
C ASP A 38 13.34 -2.07 -16.29
N ALA A 39 13.08 -1.11 -15.43
CA ALA A 39 14.12 -0.43 -14.66
C ALA A 39 14.81 -1.38 -13.67
N ALA A 40 14.07 -2.24 -12.98
CA ALA A 40 14.60 -3.26 -12.09
C ALA A 40 15.51 -4.25 -12.83
N ARG A 41 15.08 -4.72 -13.99
CA ARG A 41 15.91 -5.60 -14.86
C ARG A 41 17.18 -4.91 -15.33
N MET A 42 17.09 -3.65 -15.75
CA MET A 42 18.24 -2.87 -16.23
C MET A 42 19.24 -2.54 -15.15
N SER A 43 18.79 -2.24 -13.94
CA SER A 43 19.64 -1.88 -12.80
C SER A 43 20.17 -3.08 -12.03
N GLY A 44 19.54 -4.26 -12.17
CA GLY A 44 19.78 -5.43 -11.34
C GLY A 44 19.28 -5.28 -9.90
N THR A 45 18.44 -4.27 -9.62
CA THR A 45 17.93 -3.97 -8.28
C THR A 45 16.60 -4.68 -8.06
N PRO A 46 16.46 -5.54 -7.03
CA PRO A 46 15.20 -6.21 -6.71
C PRO A 46 14.13 -5.21 -6.25
N LEU A 47 12.86 -5.55 -6.50
CA LEU A 47 11.70 -4.81 -6.04
C LEU A 47 11.01 -5.55 -4.90
N VAL A 48 10.65 -4.81 -3.86
CA VAL A 48 9.74 -5.25 -2.80
C VAL A 48 8.39 -4.56 -3.04
N GLU A 49 7.43 -5.35 -3.47
CA GLU A 49 6.04 -4.96 -3.68
C GLU A 49 5.25 -5.24 -2.41
N ASP A 50 4.89 -4.20 -1.66
CA ASP A 50 4.03 -4.33 -0.49
C ASP A 50 2.59 -4.05 -0.87
N ASP A 51 1.72 -5.05 -0.79
CA ASP A 51 0.33 -4.96 -1.26
C ASP A 51 -0.72 -5.29 -0.18
N PRO A 52 -0.82 -4.47 0.87
CA PRO A 52 -1.85 -4.65 1.87
C PRO A 52 -3.24 -4.16 1.42
N TYR A 53 -3.31 -3.36 0.36
CA TYR A 53 -4.54 -2.67 -0.07
C TYR A 53 -5.07 -3.14 -1.42
N GLY A 54 -4.37 -4.01 -2.15
CA GLY A 54 -4.73 -4.42 -3.52
C GLY A 54 -6.12 -5.07 -3.66
N ALA A 55 -6.62 -5.67 -2.59
CA ALA A 55 -7.99 -6.18 -2.56
C ALA A 55 -9.08 -5.09 -2.34
N LEU A 56 -8.69 -3.84 -2.03
CA LEU A 56 -9.63 -2.77 -1.69
C LEU A 56 -9.93 -1.85 -2.89
N PHE A 57 -10.19 -2.43 -4.06
CA PHE A 57 -10.72 -1.69 -5.20
C PHE A 57 -12.21 -1.40 -5.00
N TYR A 58 -12.59 -0.15 -5.18
CA TYR A 58 -13.98 0.30 -5.12
C TYR A 58 -14.56 0.57 -6.49
N ASP A 59 -13.73 1.12 -7.38
CA ASP A 59 -14.09 1.50 -8.74
C ASP A 59 -13.04 0.97 -9.73
N GLY A 60 -13.49 0.49 -10.89
CA GLY A 60 -12.65 -0.12 -11.90
C GLY A 60 -12.28 -1.57 -11.58
N GLU A 61 -11.32 -2.09 -12.33
CA GLU A 61 -10.82 -3.45 -12.20
C GLU A 61 -9.44 -3.47 -11.52
N PRO A 62 -9.15 -4.47 -10.68
CA PRO A 62 -7.82 -4.67 -10.11
C PRO A 62 -6.76 -4.78 -11.19
N LEU A 63 -5.62 -4.15 -10.96
CA LEU A 63 -4.47 -4.26 -11.84
C LEU A 63 -3.60 -5.47 -11.44
N PRO A 64 -2.95 -6.15 -12.40
CA PRO A 64 -2.04 -7.23 -12.08
C PRO A 64 -0.86 -6.71 -11.24
N THR A 65 -0.46 -7.48 -10.24
CA THR A 65 0.69 -7.17 -9.39
C THR A 65 2.00 -7.13 -10.18
N LEU A 66 3.03 -6.53 -9.63
CA LEU A 66 4.38 -6.58 -10.22
C LEU A 66 4.88 -8.02 -10.30
N LEU A 67 4.56 -8.84 -9.30
CA LEU A 67 4.89 -10.26 -9.30
C LEU A 67 4.21 -11.00 -10.45
N GLU A 68 2.90 -10.81 -10.65
CA GLU A 68 2.15 -11.42 -11.77
C GLU A 68 2.74 -11.00 -13.12
N LEU A 69 3.00 -9.71 -13.31
CA LEU A 69 3.61 -9.20 -14.54
C LEU A 69 5.02 -9.76 -14.77
N ALA A 70 5.83 -9.90 -13.71
CA ALA A 70 7.19 -10.41 -13.79
C ALA A 70 7.26 -11.92 -14.04
N SER A 71 6.23 -12.67 -13.60
CA SER A 71 6.15 -14.12 -13.72
C SER A 71 5.41 -14.59 -14.98
N THR A 72 4.76 -13.70 -15.72
CA THR A 72 4.04 -14.06 -16.95
C THR A 72 4.94 -14.83 -17.92
N GLY A 73 4.49 -16.02 -18.33
CA GLY A 73 5.22 -16.91 -19.25
C GLY A 73 6.41 -17.65 -18.63
N LYS A 74 6.57 -17.62 -17.31
CA LYS A 74 7.62 -18.35 -16.57
C LYS A 74 7.03 -19.54 -15.83
N GLU A 75 7.78 -20.67 -15.79
CA GLU A 75 7.38 -21.87 -15.06
C GLU A 75 7.69 -21.79 -13.56
N ASN A 76 8.64 -20.92 -13.16
CA ASN A 76 9.07 -20.76 -11.78
C ASN A 76 9.46 -19.30 -11.46
N LEU A 77 9.76 -19.05 -10.18
CA LEU A 77 10.18 -17.74 -9.67
C LEU A 77 11.69 -17.65 -9.40
N ASP A 78 12.53 -18.58 -9.87
CA ASP A 78 13.93 -18.67 -9.45
C ASP A 78 14.71 -17.38 -9.71
N ASP A 79 14.47 -16.75 -10.87
CA ASP A 79 15.11 -15.49 -11.26
C ASP A 79 14.16 -14.28 -11.17
N CYS A 80 13.07 -14.39 -10.42
CA CYS A 80 12.13 -13.28 -10.28
C CYS A 80 12.70 -12.19 -9.34
N PRO A 81 12.88 -10.96 -9.81
CA PRO A 81 13.43 -9.89 -8.99
C PRO A 81 12.40 -9.29 -8.02
N ILE A 82 11.18 -9.83 -7.98
CA ILE A 82 10.08 -9.29 -7.17
C ILE A 82 9.91 -10.12 -5.91
N SER A 83 9.82 -9.45 -4.77
CA SER A 83 9.31 -9.99 -3.51
C SER A 83 7.96 -9.33 -3.23
N HIS A 84 6.88 -10.10 -3.31
CA HIS A 84 5.53 -9.62 -3.04
C HIS A 84 5.14 -9.90 -1.59
N LEU A 85 4.69 -8.86 -0.88
CA LEU A 85 4.20 -8.93 0.48
C LEU A 85 2.68 -8.78 0.48
N GLY A 86 2.00 -9.70 1.13
CA GLY A 86 0.56 -9.65 1.29
C GLY A 86 0.13 -9.74 2.76
N SER A 87 -1.09 -9.32 3.06
CA SER A 87 -1.63 -9.30 4.42
C SER A 87 -3.12 -9.54 4.46
N LEU A 88 -3.59 -10.25 5.49
CA LEU A 88 -5.02 -10.38 5.81
C LEU A 88 -5.56 -9.22 6.65
N SER A 89 -4.71 -8.31 7.09
CA SER A 89 -5.09 -7.24 8.03
C SER A 89 -6.18 -6.31 7.48
N LYS A 90 -6.23 -6.12 6.17
CA LYS A 90 -7.21 -5.21 5.52
C LYS A 90 -8.36 -5.95 4.84
N GLN A 91 -8.17 -7.26 4.58
CA GLN A 91 -9.16 -8.10 3.91
C GLN A 91 -10.03 -8.90 4.88
N LEU A 92 -9.53 -9.18 6.10
CA LEU A 92 -10.22 -9.99 7.09
C LEU A 92 -10.21 -9.32 8.47
N ALA A 93 -9.06 -9.30 9.15
CA ALA A 93 -8.97 -8.74 10.49
C ALA A 93 -7.53 -8.30 10.83
N PRO A 94 -7.30 -7.03 11.20
CA PRO A 94 -5.97 -6.52 11.53
C PRO A 94 -5.37 -7.21 12.78
N GLY A 95 -6.23 -7.59 13.75
CA GLY A 95 -5.79 -8.23 14.99
C GLY A 95 -5.20 -9.63 14.81
N MET A 96 -5.35 -10.27 13.64
CA MET A 96 -4.73 -11.56 13.35
C MET A 96 -3.22 -11.47 13.14
N GLY A 97 -2.72 -10.35 12.60
CA GLY A 97 -1.29 -10.17 12.34
C GLY A 97 -0.70 -11.22 11.40
N VAL A 98 -1.47 -11.68 10.40
CA VAL A 98 -1.02 -12.66 9.41
C VAL A 98 -0.72 -11.97 8.09
N GLY A 99 0.50 -12.20 7.61
CA GLY A 99 0.97 -11.79 6.29
C GLY A 99 1.82 -12.91 5.66
N TRP A 100 2.15 -12.75 4.39
CA TRP A 100 2.97 -13.69 3.64
C TRP A 100 3.92 -12.97 2.70
N ILE A 101 4.93 -13.71 2.26
CA ILE A 101 5.90 -13.27 1.25
C ILE A 101 5.93 -14.30 0.14
N VAL A 102 5.82 -13.84 -1.11
CA VAL A 102 6.05 -14.64 -2.32
C VAL A 102 7.28 -14.07 -3.01
N ALA A 103 8.33 -14.86 -3.14
CA ALA A 103 9.60 -14.44 -3.73
C ALA A 103 10.36 -15.66 -4.29
N ALA A 104 11.50 -15.40 -4.94
CA ALA A 104 12.42 -16.46 -5.38
C ALA A 104 12.80 -17.39 -4.22
N PRO A 105 12.95 -18.71 -4.46
CA PRO A 105 13.25 -19.70 -3.40
C PRO A 105 14.49 -19.36 -2.57
N GLN A 106 15.51 -18.77 -3.19
CA GLN A 106 16.71 -18.34 -2.46
C GLN A 106 16.40 -17.23 -1.46
N THR A 107 15.60 -16.23 -1.85
CA THR A 107 15.15 -15.13 -0.99
C THR A 107 14.36 -15.68 0.19
N ILE A 108 13.41 -16.60 -0.06
CA ILE A 108 12.61 -17.23 0.99
C ILE A 108 13.48 -17.99 1.98
N ARG A 109 14.50 -18.74 1.54
CA ARG A 109 15.43 -19.42 2.46
C ARG A 109 16.17 -18.44 3.37
N MET A 110 16.68 -17.33 2.81
CA MET A 110 17.39 -16.30 3.59
C MET A 110 16.45 -15.62 4.61
N LEU A 111 15.24 -15.25 4.20
CA LEU A 111 14.24 -14.64 5.07
C LEU A 111 13.78 -15.59 6.18
N SER A 112 13.61 -16.89 5.86
CA SER A 112 13.25 -17.91 6.85
C SER A 112 14.33 -18.06 7.93
N THR A 113 15.60 -18.01 7.54
CA THR A 113 16.72 -18.05 8.49
C THR A 113 16.76 -16.79 9.37
N ALA A 114 16.60 -15.60 8.76
CA ALA A 114 16.55 -14.34 9.49
C ALA A 114 15.36 -14.31 10.47
N ARG A 115 14.21 -14.87 10.07
CA ARG A 115 13.01 -14.96 10.90
C ARG A 115 13.24 -15.80 12.15
N GLN A 116 13.93 -16.92 12.05
CA GLN A 116 14.25 -17.78 13.20
C GLN A 116 15.09 -17.05 14.26
N ALA A 117 15.89 -16.07 13.85
CA ALA A 117 16.67 -15.25 14.77
C ALA A 117 15.86 -14.10 15.41
N SER A 118 14.76 -13.68 14.79
CA SER A 118 13.91 -12.60 15.27
C SER A 118 12.85 -13.07 16.26
N ASP A 119 12.04 -14.03 15.83
CA ASP A 119 11.04 -14.71 16.66
C ASP A 119 11.02 -16.19 16.26
N MET A 120 11.00 -17.07 17.23
CA MET A 120 11.10 -18.52 16.98
C MET A 120 9.92 -19.05 16.16
N CYS A 121 8.73 -18.45 16.28
CA CYS A 121 7.54 -18.81 15.52
C CYS A 121 6.51 -17.70 15.51
N SER A 122 5.77 -17.61 14.40
CA SER A 122 4.57 -16.77 14.31
C SER A 122 3.42 -17.38 15.10
N ASN A 123 2.40 -16.57 15.40
CA ASN A 123 1.20 -17.04 16.08
C ASN A 123 0.49 -18.17 15.29
N GLY A 124 0.68 -19.40 15.73
CA GLY A 124 0.16 -20.60 15.05
C GLY A 124 -1.37 -20.66 15.05
N LEU A 125 -2.03 -20.12 16.10
CA LEU A 125 -3.51 -20.04 16.13
C LEU A 125 -4.03 -19.11 15.03
N ALA A 126 -3.45 -17.92 14.92
CA ALA A 126 -3.83 -16.95 13.89
C ALA A 126 -3.62 -17.50 12.47
N GLN A 127 -2.51 -18.22 12.25
CA GLN A 127 -2.26 -18.88 10.95
C GLN A 127 -3.31 -19.97 10.64
N ARG A 128 -3.69 -20.81 11.62
CA ARG A 128 -4.73 -21.82 11.43
C ARG A 128 -6.11 -21.20 11.17
N MET A 129 -6.43 -20.10 11.85
CA MET A 129 -7.65 -19.32 11.57
C MET A 129 -7.64 -18.74 10.16
N ALA A 130 -6.50 -18.22 9.69
CA ALA A 130 -6.33 -17.72 8.33
C ALA A 130 -6.55 -18.83 7.29
N VAL A 131 -5.93 -20.00 7.48
CA VAL A 131 -6.13 -21.17 6.60
C VAL A 131 -7.60 -21.59 6.59
N SER A 132 -8.25 -21.67 7.75
CA SER A 132 -9.67 -22.00 7.83
C SER A 132 -10.54 -20.99 7.09
N ALA A 133 -10.27 -19.69 7.23
CA ALA A 133 -11.00 -18.63 6.54
C ALA A 133 -10.87 -18.73 5.00
N MET A 134 -9.66 -19.06 4.51
CA MET A 134 -9.44 -19.30 3.08
C MET A 134 -10.18 -20.54 2.57
N GLN A 135 -10.05 -21.67 3.30
CA GLN A 135 -10.65 -22.94 2.90
C GLN A 135 -12.18 -22.94 2.93
N THR A 136 -12.79 -22.15 3.80
CA THR A 136 -14.25 -22.03 3.93
C THR A 136 -14.84 -20.96 3.02
N GLY A 137 -14.05 -20.21 2.27
CA GLY A 137 -14.53 -19.10 1.45
C GLY A 137 -15.00 -17.88 2.25
N LEU A 138 -14.59 -17.77 3.52
CA LEU A 138 -15.02 -16.67 4.40
C LEU A 138 -14.50 -15.32 3.90
N ILE A 139 -13.28 -15.27 3.37
CA ILE A 139 -12.68 -14.05 2.85
C ILE A 139 -13.52 -13.53 1.68
N GLU A 140 -13.82 -14.39 0.72
CA GLU A 140 -14.62 -14.09 -0.47
C GLU A 140 -16.06 -13.68 -0.09
N ALA A 141 -16.64 -14.35 0.91
CA ALA A 141 -17.98 -14.02 1.40
C ALA A 141 -18.04 -12.66 2.12
N CYS A 142 -16.99 -12.26 2.83
CA CYS A 142 -16.91 -10.99 3.54
C CYS A 142 -16.53 -9.82 2.62
N HIS A 143 -15.75 -10.07 1.59
CA HIS A 143 -15.15 -9.05 0.73
C HIS A 143 -16.16 -8.03 0.15
N PRO A 144 -17.32 -8.42 -0.44
CA PRO A 144 -18.29 -7.47 -0.98
C PRO A 144 -18.81 -6.49 0.07
N ARG A 145 -18.99 -6.95 1.32
CA ARG A 145 -19.45 -6.10 2.43
C ARG A 145 -18.39 -5.09 2.85
N ILE A 146 -17.13 -5.52 2.88
CA ILE A 146 -15.98 -4.66 3.19
C ILE A 146 -15.87 -3.56 2.12
N ILE A 147 -15.91 -3.93 0.86
CA ILE A 147 -15.87 -2.98 -0.28
C ILE A 147 -17.02 -1.99 -0.22
N ALA A 148 -18.25 -2.45 -0.02
CA ALA A 148 -19.43 -1.58 0.06
C ALA A 148 -19.30 -0.57 1.23
N LEU A 149 -18.85 -1.04 2.40
CA LEU A 149 -18.66 -0.20 3.58
C LEU A 149 -17.61 0.90 3.35
N TYR A 150 -16.43 0.52 2.86
CA TYR A 150 -15.35 1.49 2.64
C TYR A 150 -15.64 2.44 1.49
N ARG A 151 -16.28 1.96 0.41
CA ARG A 151 -16.79 2.83 -0.67
C ARG A 151 -17.75 3.89 -0.13
N ALA A 152 -18.71 3.49 0.70
CA ALA A 152 -19.67 4.42 1.29
C ALA A 152 -18.99 5.47 2.19
N ARG A 153 -18.02 5.04 3.01
CA ARG A 153 -17.24 5.95 3.87
C ARG A 153 -16.39 6.92 3.07
N ARG A 154 -15.68 6.44 2.04
CA ARG A 154 -14.92 7.27 1.13
C ARG A 154 -15.82 8.34 0.49
N ASN A 155 -16.95 7.93 -0.08
CA ASN A 155 -17.85 8.85 -0.76
C ASN A 155 -18.42 9.90 0.20
N ALA A 156 -18.81 9.52 1.42
CA ALA A 156 -19.29 10.44 2.44
C ALA A 156 -18.22 11.48 2.83
N LEU A 157 -16.96 11.02 3.03
CA LEU A 157 -15.85 11.90 3.34
C LEU A 157 -15.60 12.92 2.22
N TYR A 158 -15.50 12.46 0.96
CA TYR A 158 -15.28 13.36 -0.17
C TYR A 158 -16.43 14.35 -0.40
N ALA A 159 -17.68 13.91 -0.19
CA ALA A 159 -18.82 14.81 -0.26
C ALA A 159 -18.75 15.91 0.84
N ALA A 160 -18.31 15.55 2.04
CA ALA A 160 -18.09 16.51 3.13
C ALA A 160 -16.91 17.45 2.83
N MET A 161 -15.80 16.93 2.33
CA MET A 161 -14.63 17.74 1.94
C MET A 161 -15.02 18.74 0.84
N ALA A 162 -15.74 18.30 -0.20
CA ALA A 162 -16.20 19.16 -1.28
C ALA A 162 -17.13 20.28 -0.79
N ARG A 163 -17.93 20.01 0.24
CA ARG A 163 -18.86 20.99 0.81
C ARG A 163 -18.18 22.01 1.72
N HIS A 164 -17.17 21.59 2.48
CA HIS A 164 -16.70 22.37 3.62
C HIS A 164 -15.28 22.90 3.48
N ILE A 165 -14.40 22.24 2.69
CA ILE A 165 -12.99 22.59 2.64
C ILE A 165 -12.39 22.68 1.22
N ALA A 166 -13.21 22.64 0.17
CA ALA A 166 -12.74 22.71 -1.21
C ALA A 166 -11.96 24.00 -1.55
N ASP A 167 -12.20 25.09 -0.83
CA ASP A 167 -11.49 26.36 -1.02
C ASP A 167 -10.08 26.37 -0.38
N TYR A 168 -9.78 25.38 0.47
CA TYR A 168 -8.55 25.34 1.26
C TYR A 168 -7.60 24.20 0.86
N VAL A 169 -8.13 23.14 0.23
CA VAL A 169 -7.37 21.94 -0.10
C VAL A 169 -7.65 21.41 -1.51
N ARG A 170 -6.69 20.67 -2.06
CA ARG A 170 -6.86 19.88 -3.29
C ARG A 170 -6.62 18.41 -2.98
N TRP A 171 -7.41 17.55 -3.60
CA TRP A 171 -7.32 16.09 -3.48
C TRP A 171 -7.68 15.40 -4.78
N GLU A 172 -7.28 14.15 -4.89
CA GLU A 172 -7.77 13.21 -5.90
C GLU A 172 -8.63 12.15 -5.22
N VAL A 173 -9.65 11.65 -5.91
CA VAL A 173 -10.50 10.57 -5.39
C VAL A 173 -9.88 9.24 -5.80
N PRO A 174 -9.31 8.45 -4.87
CA PRO A 174 -8.71 7.17 -5.22
C PRO A 174 -9.79 6.14 -5.57
N ALA A 175 -9.47 5.25 -6.52
CA ALA A 175 -10.35 4.16 -6.93
C ALA A 175 -10.50 3.07 -5.84
N GLY A 176 -9.75 3.15 -4.73
CA GLY A 176 -9.76 2.18 -3.65
C GLY A 176 -8.91 2.61 -2.45
N GLY A 177 -8.50 1.64 -1.66
CA GLY A 177 -7.62 1.86 -0.50
C GLY A 177 -8.32 2.43 0.72
N MET A 178 -7.55 2.98 1.64
CA MET A 178 -8.04 3.44 2.94
C MET A 178 -7.66 4.90 3.25
N PHE A 179 -6.93 5.55 2.35
CA PHE A 179 -6.33 6.86 2.61
C PHE A 179 -6.92 7.93 1.74
N VAL A 180 -7.01 9.12 2.30
CA VAL A 180 -7.31 10.37 1.61
C VAL A 180 -6.10 11.28 1.78
N TRP A 181 -5.58 11.77 0.68
CA TRP A 181 -4.48 12.73 0.68
C TRP A 181 -4.99 14.08 0.19
N ALA A 182 -4.83 15.11 1.03
CA ALA A 182 -5.26 16.45 0.70
C ALA A 182 -4.08 17.43 0.82
N ASN A 183 -3.81 18.14 -0.26
CA ASN A 183 -2.77 19.17 -0.31
C ASN A 183 -3.35 20.52 0.08
N LEU A 184 -2.74 21.19 1.04
CA LEU A 184 -3.12 22.54 1.42
C LEU A 184 -2.80 23.52 0.28
N LEU A 185 -3.73 24.43 -0.02
CA LEU A 185 -3.52 25.48 -1.03
C LEU A 185 -2.63 26.61 -0.50
N ASP A 186 -2.77 26.92 0.79
CA ASP A 186 -1.90 27.86 1.48
C ASP A 186 -0.74 27.09 2.13
N THR A 187 0.44 27.26 1.57
CA THR A 187 1.68 26.61 2.05
C THR A 187 2.27 27.26 3.31
N THR A 188 1.68 28.35 3.79
CA THR A 188 2.11 29.04 5.02
C THR A 188 1.40 28.54 6.27
N VAL A 189 0.43 27.64 6.10
CA VAL A 189 -0.31 27.06 7.24
C VAL A 189 0.61 26.23 8.12
N ASP A 190 0.57 26.50 9.40
CA ASP A 190 1.21 25.69 10.43
C ASP A 190 0.41 24.37 10.58
N VAL A 191 0.96 23.29 10.01
CA VAL A 191 0.32 21.98 9.96
C VAL A 191 0.22 21.36 11.36
N GLU A 192 1.21 21.54 12.22
CA GLU A 192 1.17 21.02 13.61
C GLU A 192 0.01 21.65 14.38
N ARG A 193 -0.12 22.96 14.26
CA ARG A 193 -1.26 23.67 14.86
C ARG A 193 -2.61 23.24 14.27
N LEU A 194 -2.67 22.95 12.96
CA LEU A 194 -3.88 22.45 12.32
C LEU A 194 -4.26 21.06 12.87
N VAL A 195 -3.30 20.17 13.07
CA VAL A 195 -3.50 18.86 13.71
C VAL A 195 -4.06 19.01 15.13
N ASP A 196 -3.48 19.90 15.94
CA ASP A 196 -3.96 20.15 17.29
C ASP A 196 -5.39 20.69 17.33
N LEU A 197 -5.72 21.63 16.45
CA LEU A 197 -7.09 22.15 16.31
C LEU A 197 -8.07 21.08 15.84
N GLY A 198 -7.64 20.21 14.90
CA GLY A 198 -8.40 19.06 14.46
C GLY A 198 -8.74 18.12 15.63
N MET A 199 -7.75 17.77 16.43
CA MET A 199 -7.96 16.92 17.62
C MET A 199 -8.93 17.55 18.61
N GLN A 200 -8.83 18.86 18.87
CA GLN A 200 -9.78 19.58 19.74
C GLN A 200 -11.21 19.57 19.17
N ALA A 201 -11.35 19.58 17.84
CA ALA A 201 -12.62 19.48 17.14
C ALA A 201 -13.13 18.03 16.97
N GLY A 202 -12.40 17.03 17.49
CA GLY A 202 -12.75 15.61 17.37
C GLY A 202 -12.40 14.98 16.02
N VAL A 203 -11.50 15.60 15.25
CA VAL A 203 -11.03 15.10 13.96
C VAL A 203 -9.54 14.79 14.04
N LEU A 204 -9.16 13.54 13.79
CA LEU A 204 -7.75 13.14 13.69
C LEU A 204 -7.29 13.29 12.24
N ILE A 205 -6.26 14.10 12.04
CA ILE A 205 -5.57 14.25 10.76
C ILE A 205 -4.07 14.01 10.97
N GLY A 206 -3.42 13.39 9.98
CA GLY A 206 -1.98 13.20 10.00
C GLY A 206 -1.25 14.27 9.18
N PRO A 207 -0.13 14.84 9.66
CA PRO A 207 0.70 15.73 8.88
C PRO A 207 1.37 14.97 7.73
N GLY A 208 1.50 15.60 6.57
CA GLY A 208 2.10 14.98 5.39
C GLY A 208 3.63 14.99 5.39
N GLU A 209 4.25 15.89 6.14
CA GLU A 209 5.70 16.10 6.17
C GLU A 209 6.52 14.82 6.45
N PRO A 210 6.16 13.94 7.41
CA PRO A 210 6.92 12.72 7.69
C PRO A 210 6.98 11.73 6.51
N PHE A 211 6.09 11.87 5.53
CA PHE A 211 6.01 11.00 4.35
C PHE A 211 6.74 11.58 3.12
N GLY A 212 7.27 12.78 3.23
CA GLY A 212 8.09 13.39 2.18
C GLY A 212 9.57 12.99 2.28
N PRO A 213 10.33 13.03 1.18
CA PRO A 213 11.76 12.78 1.22
C PRO A 213 12.45 13.84 2.08
N LEU A 214 13.06 13.42 3.21
CA LEU A 214 13.86 14.26 4.12
C LEU A 214 13.11 15.49 4.67
N GLY A 215 11.82 15.40 4.93
CA GLY A 215 11.05 16.50 5.50
C GLY A 215 10.70 17.64 4.52
N SER A 216 10.83 17.41 3.22
CA SER A 216 10.62 18.43 2.19
C SER A 216 9.31 18.28 1.39
N GLY A 217 8.35 17.52 1.91
CA GLY A 217 7.04 17.37 1.27
C GLY A 217 6.21 18.65 1.34
N PRO A 218 5.34 18.93 0.36
CA PRO A 218 4.39 20.03 0.46
C PRO A 218 3.49 19.83 1.67
N PRO A 219 2.97 20.91 2.29
CA PRO A 219 2.05 20.78 3.40
C PRO A 219 0.80 20.03 2.96
N ALA A 220 0.60 18.87 3.52
CA ALA A 220 -0.50 17.97 3.21
C ALA A 220 -1.03 17.34 4.49
N ILE A 221 -2.28 16.90 4.46
CA ILE A 221 -2.94 16.23 5.56
C ILE A 221 -3.56 14.93 5.07
N SER A 222 -3.57 13.92 5.93
CA SER A 222 -4.30 12.66 5.72
C SER A 222 -5.24 12.44 6.91
N PRO A 223 -6.55 12.27 6.71
CA PRO A 223 -7.43 11.81 7.76
C PRO A 223 -7.08 10.36 8.12
N GLY A 224 -6.92 10.10 9.40
CA GLY A 224 -6.64 8.78 9.97
C GLY A 224 -7.87 7.86 9.99
#